data_4041645c565894457df00143c1de65a0
#
_entry.id   4041645c565894457df00143c1de65a0
#
_cell.length_a   1.000
_cell.length_b   1.000
_cell.length_c   1.000
_cell.angle_alpha   90.00
_cell.angle_beta   90.00
_cell.angle_gamma   90.00
#
_symmetry.space_group_name_H-M   'P 1'
#
loop_
_entity.id
_entity.type
_entity.pdbx_description
1 polymer ?
#
loop_
_entity_poly.entity_id
_entity_poly.type
_entity_poly.pdbx_seq_one_letter_code
_entity_poly.pdbx_strand_id
1 'polypeptide(L)'
;KKAKVEVNPLPEIKVIGPSAICSGETATLLAEGGAEYLWQNVFMGDSFMIAPVSSDVYEVLGTDSNGCSNQAQYKLIVNNKPELILHGNQKICEGEQLSLWVEGAQTYKWDDGTLKSAVTRVPDLLTTSYWVEGTSNGCVTKLEIPVDVNPNPTVSIQGKQDICEGDSVSLFAIGAATYEWGTGETESQINKVLERGQTFYVTGTSEAGCKGNDSYVVNVHPKPKFQIDAPSTICENSEVTLKAEGVEFDCVFQWNNGFVGYQITTFISDTTQFEVIAKEISFGCSSVQSHTIATIPFPQLTYQGKTK
;
A
#
# COMPACT_ATOMS: atom_id res chain seq x y z
N LYS A 1 -32.17 -1.53 102.01
CA LYS A 1 -31.59 -0.54 101.06
C LYS A 1 -31.99 -1.00 99.68
N LYS A 2 -32.72 -0.14 98.96
CA LYS A 2 -32.95 -0.38 97.47
C LYS A 2 -31.73 0.17 96.76
N ALA A 3 -31.04 -0.66 96.02
CA ALA A 3 -30.00 -0.21 95.11
C ALA A 3 -30.67 0.42 93.89
N LYS A 4 -30.27 1.61 93.49
CA LYS A 4 -30.68 2.25 92.25
C LYS A 4 -29.73 1.75 91.16
N VAL A 5 -30.23 1.01 90.21
CA VAL A 5 -29.47 0.59 89.02
C VAL A 5 -29.72 1.63 87.93
N GLU A 6 -28.69 2.22 87.45
CA GLU A 6 -28.73 3.15 86.34
C GLU A 6 -28.41 2.33 85.02
N VAL A 7 -29.28 2.41 84.05
CA VAL A 7 -29.11 1.70 82.77
C VAL A 7 -28.69 2.73 81.74
N ASN A 8 -27.50 2.55 81.17
CA ASN A 8 -27.03 3.37 80.09
C ASN A 8 -27.57 2.82 78.75
N PRO A 9 -28.01 3.68 77.82
CA PRO A 9 -28.41 3.25 76.50
C PRO A 9 -27.19 2.70 75.71
N LEU A 10 -27.41 1.78 74.75
CA LEU A 10 -26.37 1.33 73.86
C LEU A 10 -25.93 2.45 72.88
N PRO A 11 -24.65 2.51 72.52
CA PRO A 11 -24.17 3.48 71.56
C PRO A 11 -24.83 3.25 70.20
N GLU A 12 -25.13 4.32 69.47
CA GLU A 12 -25.57 4.27 68.01
C GLU A 12 -24.37 4.28 67.13
N ILE A 13 -23.89 3.09 66.74
CA ILE A 13 -22.73 2.94 65.92
C ILE A 13 -23.12 3.11 64.40
N LYS A 14 -22.37 3.96 63.73
CA LYS A 14 -22.53 4.22 62.24
C LYS A 14 -21.24 3.96 61.58
N VAL A 15 -21.34 3.51 60.30
CA VAL A 15 -20.19 3.37 59.40
C VAL A 15 -20.39 4.29 58.19
N ILE A 16 -19.34 5.06 57.88
CA ILE A 16 -19.26 5.96 56.72
C ILE A 16 -18.19 5.42 55.81
N GLY A 17 -18.52 5.33 54.48
CA GLY A 17 -17.60 4.85 53.48
C GLY A 17 -18.19 4.94 52.08
N PRO A 18 -17.44 4.56 51.04
CA PRO A 18 -17.94 4.49 49.66
C PRO A 18 -18.94 3.34 49.52
N SER A 19 -20.09 3.57 48.91
CA SER A 19 -21.10 2.52 48.68
C SER A 19 -20.65 1.44 47.71
N ALA A 20 -19.74 1.80 46.78
CA ALA A 20 -19.14 0.89 45.79
C ALA A 20 -17.73 1.35 45.45
N ILE A 21 -16.85 0.39 45.12
CA ILE A 21 -15.50 0.59 44.55
C ILE A 21 -15.23 -0.40 43.42
N CYS A 22 -14.13 -0.19 42.71
CA CYS A 22 -13.67 -1.17 41.73
C CYS A 22 -12.75 -2.21 42.40
N SER A 23 -12.75 -3.41 41.87
CA SER A 23 -11.92 -4.52 42.32
C SER A 23 -10.45 -4.11 42.44
N GLY A 24 -9.87 -4.31 43.65
CA GLY A 24 -8.50 -3.94 43.99
C GLY A 24 -8.28 -2.45 44.30
N GLU A 25 -9.31 -1.61 44.29
CA GLU A 25 -9.22 -0.25 44.81
C GLU A 25 -9.28 -0.22 46.35
N THR A 26 -8.64 0.78 46.94
CA THR A 26 -8.62 0.97 48.38
C THR A 26 -9.86 1.74 48.82
N ALA A 27 -10.54 1.25 49.87
CA ALA A 27 -11.61 1.94 50.55
C ALA A 27 -11.23 2.16 52.01
N THR A 28 -11.62 3.31 52.56
CA THR A 28 -11.54 3.58 54.00
C THR A 28 -12.95 3.64 54.55
N LEU A 29 -13.24 2.78 55.54
CA LEU A 29 -14.47 2.79 56.32
C LEU A 29 -14.19 3.50 57.64
N LEU A 30 -15.06 4.44 58.04
CA LEU A 30 -14.98 5.19 59.30
C LEU A 30 -16.13 4.78 60.19
N ALA A 31 -15.85 4.49 61.45
CA ALA A 31 -16.87 4.20 62.50
C ALA A 31 -17.07 5.41 63.38
N GLU A 32 -18.32 5.72 63.67
CA GLU A 32 -18.73 6.83 64.52
C GLU A 32 -19.74 6.34 65.56
N GLY A 33 -19.87 7.09 66.72
CA GLY A 33 -20.87 6.87 67.77
C GLY A 33 -20.36 6.07 68.95
N GLY A 34 -19.09 5.61 68.93
CA GLY A 34 -18.41 4.96 70.08
C GLY A 34 -17.16 5.71 70.52
N ALA A 35 -16.46 5.20 71.55
CA ALA A 35 -15.14 5.67 72.00
C ALA A 35 -14.02 4.75 71.53
N GLU A 36 -14.29 3.46 71.33
CA GLU A 36 -13.38 2.44 70.81
C GLU A 36 -14.10 1.58 69.76
N TYR A 37 -13.36 1.10 68.76
CA TYR A 37 -13.92 0.30 67.68
C TYR A 37 -13.05 -0.91 67.36
N LEU A 38 -13.70 -2.05 67.09
CA LEU A 38 -13.08 -3.31 66.67
C LEU A 38 -13.74 -3.83 65.42
N TRP A 39 -13.01 -3.77 64.35
CA TRP A 39 -13.45 -4.22 63.02
C TRP A 39 -13.16 -5.71 62.80
N GLN A 40 -14.14 -6.46 62.27
CA GLN A 40 -14.01 -7.88 61.89
C GLN A 40 -13.41 -8.74 63.03
N ASN A 41 -13.54 -8.33 64.27
CA ASN A 41 -12.93 -8.93 65.53
C ASN A 41 -11.38 -8.99 65.47
N VAL A 42 -10.71 -8.19 64.62
CA VAL A 42 -9.25 -8.24 64.42
C VAL A 42 -8.60 -6.86 64.55
N PHE A 43 -9.18 -5.84 63.91
CA PHE A 43 -8.53 -4.52 63.72
C PHE A 43 -9.15 -3.47 64.66
N MET A 44 -8.31 -2.84 65.49
CA MET A 44 -8.70 -1.74 66.40
C MET A 44 -8.46 -0.39 65.77
N GLY A 45 -9.45 0.51 65.83
CA GLY A 45 -9.35 1.87 65.30
C GLY A 45 -10.68 2.41 64.73
N ASP A 46 -10.78 3.72 64.68
CA ASP A 46 -11.93 4.43 64.08
C ASP A 46 -12.03 4.34 62.61
N SER A 47 -10.91 4.05 61.92
CA SER A 47 -10.81 3.90 60.45
C SER A 47 -10.26 2.53 60.08
N PHE A 48 -10.89 1.89 59.07
CA PHE A 48 -10.51 0.58 58.55
C PHE A 48 -10.25 0.67 57.07
N MET A 49 -8.98 0.50 56.65
CA MET A 49 -8.55 0.54 55.23
C MET A 49 -8.53 -0.86 54.64
N ILE A 50 -9.17 -1.05 53.53
CA ILE A 50 -9.35 -2.33 52.84
C ILE A 50 -9.16 -2.20 51.34
N ALA A 51 -8.77 -3.29 50.65
CA ALA A 51 -8.69 -3.36 49.20
C ALA A 51 -9.32 -4.68 48.73
N PRO A 52 -10.64 -4.84 48.80
CA PRO A 52 -11.30 -6.08 48.47
C PRO A 52 -11.40 -6.30 46.97
N VAL A 53 -11.45 -7.58 46.56
CA VAL A 53 -11.65 -8.00 45.18
C VAL A 53 -13.09 -8.48 44.92
N SER A 54 -13.89 -8.63 45.95
CA SER A 54 -15.31 -9.02 45.86
C SER A 54 -16.13 -8.27 46.90
N SER A 55 -17.41 -8.09 46.61
CA SER A 55 -18.37 -7.47 47.55
C SER A 55 -18.44 -8.25 48.86
N ASP A 56 -18.44 -7.53 49.97
CA ASP A 56 -18.51 -8.11 51.32
C ASP A 56 -19.27 -7.22 52.30
N VAL A 57 -19.58 -7.77 53.47
CA VAL A 57 -20.18 -7.05 54.62
C VAL A 57 -19.13 -6.94 55.70
N TYR A 58 -18.80 -5.70 56.08
CA TYR A 58 -17.84 -5.39 57.14
C TYR A 58 -18.59 -5.08 58.44
N GLU A 59 -18.17 -5.74 59.54
CA GLU A 59 -18.76 -5.55 60.87
C GLU A 59 -17.81 -4.75 61.72
N VAL A 60 -18.39 -3.86 62.55
CA VAL A 60 -17.68 -3.11 63.60
C VAL A 60 -18.42 -3.18 64.88
N LEU A 61 -17.72 -3.52 65.95
CA LEU A 61 -18.17 -3.40 67.33
C LEU A 61 -17.66 -2.06 67.88
N GLY A 62 -18.57 -1.16 68.21
CA GLY A 62 -18.23 0.11 68.87
C GLY A 62 -18.58 0.06 70.33
N THR A 63 -17.68 0.53 71.22
CA THR A 63 -17.84 0.59 72.65
C THR A 63 -17.80 2.04 73.12
N ASP A 64 -18.75 2.49 73.96
CA ASP A 64 -18.79 3.83 74.48
C ASP A 64 -17.89 3.99 75.78
N SER A 65 -17.80 5.20 76.32
CA SER A 65 -17.03 5.50 77.53
C SER A 65 -17.57 4.83 78.79
N ASN A 66 -18.78 4.30 78.72
CA ASN A 66 -19.40 3.58 79.85
C ASN A 66 -19.17 2.06 79.74
N GLY A 67 -18.50 1.57 78.66
CA GLY A 67 -18.27 0.16 78.43
C GLY A 67 -19.45 -0.55 77.74
N CYS A 68 -20.50 0.17 77.29
CA CYS A 68 -21.61 -0.40 76.55
C CYS A 68 -21.21 -0.56 75.10
N SER A 69 -21.48 -1.75 74.53
CA SER A 69 -21.07 -2.07 73.14
C SER A 69 -22.27 -2.35 72.25
N ASN A 70 -22.17 -1.92 70.99
CA ASN A 70 -23.13 -2.20 69.88
C ASN A 70 -22.42 -2.45 68.55
N GLN A 71 -23.09 -3.16 67.70
CA GLN A 71 -22.54 -3.54 66.35
C GLN A 71 -23.20 -2.75 65.26
N ALA A 72 -22.41 -2.48 64.18
CA ALA A 72 -22.92 -2.01 62.94
C ALA A 72 -22.32 -2.83 61.80
N GLN A 73 -23.08 -2.98 60.72
CA GLN A 73 -22.67 -3.63 59.48
C GLN A 73 -22.64 -2.65 58.35
N TYR A 74 -21.63 -2.76 57.47
CA TYR A 74 -21.49 -1.95 56.27
C TYR A 74 -21.31 -2.84 55.06
N LYS A 75 -22.25 -2.77 54.11
CA LYS A 75 -22.15 -3.52 52.84
C LYS A 75 -21.39 -2.67 51.80
N LEU A 76 -20.19 -3.16 51.42
CA LEU A 76 -19.41 -2.58 50.33
C LEU A 76 -19.59 -3.38 49.05
N ILE A 77 -20.01 -2.71 47.98
CA ILE A 77 -20.12 -3.33 46.65
C ILE A 77 -18.77 -3.19 45.95
N VAL A 78 -18.26 -4.30 45.40
CA VAL A 78 -17.06 -4.30 44.56
C VAL A 78 -17.46 -4.69 43.14
N ASN A 79 -17.28 -3.75 42.22
CA ASN A 79 -17.54 -3.93 40.82
C ASN A 79 -16.28 -4.41 40.09
N ASN A 80 -16.41 -5.35 39.15
CA ASN A 80 -15.31 -5.75 38.30
C ASN A 80 -15.04 -4.67 37.27
N LYS A 81 -13.75 -4.45 36.94
CA LYS A 81 -13.34 -3.65 35.78
C LYS A 81 -13.79 -4.39 34.53
N PRO A 82 -14.26 -3.67 33.47
CA PRO A 82 -14.66 -4.30 32.25
C PRO A 82 -13.44 -4.93 31.52
N GLU A 83 -13.63 -6.11 30.96
CA GLU A 83 -12.67 -6.75 30.06
C GLU A 83 -12.98 -6.31 28.64
N LEU A 84 -12.04 -5.57 27.99
CA LEU A 84 -12.24 -5.03 26.65
C LEU A 84 -11.70 -5.99 25.61
N ILE A 85 -12.54 -6.33 24.61
CA ILE A 85 -12.21 -7.18 23.50
C ILE A 85 -12.16 -6.31 22.24
N LEU A 86 -10.97 -6.22 21.63
CA LEU A 86 -10.73 -5.47 20.41
C LEU A 86 -11.00 -6.31 19.17
N HIS A 87 -11.63 -5.71 18.19
CA HIS A 87 -11.84 -6.24 16.85
C HIS A 87 -11.38 -5.23 15.80
N GLY A 88 -11.00 -5.75 14.64
CA GLY A 88 -10.51 -4.99 13.50
C GLY A 88 -9.05 -5.29 13.17
N ASN A 89 -8.68 -5.00 11.92
CA ASN A 89 -7.30 -5.18 11.48
C ASN A 89 -6.47 -3.97 11.94
N GLN A 90 -5.32 -4.23 12.56
CA GLN A 90 -4.40 -3.20 13.06
C GLN A 90 -3.24 -2.93 12.09
N LYS A 91 -3.13 -3.73 11.01
CA LYS A 91 -2.13 -3.55 9.95
C LYS A 91 -2.82 -3.09 8.69
N ILE A 92 -2.44 -1.93 8.19
CA ILE A 92 -3.03 -1.32 7.01
C ILE A 92 -1.97 -0.64 6.17
N CYS A 93 -2.34 -0.27 4.95
CA CYS A 93 -1.50 0.54 4.08
C CYS A 93 -1.80 2.02 4.25
N GLU A 94 -0.81 2.86 3.95
CA GLU A 94 -0.93 4.31 3.94
C GLU A 94 -2.14 4.76 3.09
N GLY A 95 -2.99 5.62 3.68
CA GLY A 95 -4.20 6.12 3.05
C GLY A 95 -5.42 5.19 3.12
N GLU A 96 -5.28 3.98 3.66
CA GLU A 96 -6.41 3.09 3.89
C GLU A 96 -7.20 3.46 5.14
N GLN A 97 -8.44 3.01 5.17
CA GLN A 97 -9.36 3.20 6.28
C GLN A 97 -9.21 2.10 7.32
N LEU A 98 -8.83 2.48 8.55
CA LEU A 98 -8.79 1.63 9.73
C LEU A 98 -10.17 1.63 10.40
N SER A 99 -10.80 0.47 10.53
CA SER A 99 -12.06 0.31 11.27
C SER A 99 -11.83 -0.59 12.48
N LEU A 100 -12.07 -0.03 13.67
CA LEU A 100 -11.89 -0.71 14.96
C LEU A 100 -13.21 -0.68 15.72
N TRP A 101 -13.52 -1.77 16.46
CA TRP A 101 -14.62 -1.80 17.44
C TRP A 101 -14.23 -2.61 18.67
N VAL A 102 -14.82 -2.22 19.80
CA VAL A 102 -14.51 -2.79 21.12
C VAL A 102 -15.79 -3.22 21.80
N GLU A 103 -15.76 -4.36 22.46
CA GLU A 103 -16.82 -4.93 23.28
C GLU A 103 -16.37 -5.08 24.74
N GLY A 104 -17.29 -5.39 25.67
CA GLY A 104 -16.99 -5.73 27.05
C GLY A 104 -17.27 -4.61 28.08
N ALA A 105 -17.75 -3.42 27.66
CA ALA A 105 -18.13 -2.34 28.56
C ALA A 105 -19.52 -1.78 28.25
N GLN A 106 -20.09 -0.99 29.20
CA GLN A 106 -21.37 -0.31 29.00
C GLN A 106 -21.24 0.97 28.19
N THR A 107 -20.11 1.69 28.36
CA THR A 107 -19.79 2.91 27.61
C THR A 107 -18.33 2.93 27.23
N TYR A 108 -18.02 3.69 26.16
CA TYR A 108 -16.68 3.79 25.59
C TYR A 108 -16.31 5.25 25.39
N LYS A 109 -14.99 5.53 25.44
CA LYS A 109 -14.40 6.83 25.10
C LYS A 109 -13.05 6.59 24.45
N TRP A 110 -12.92 7.01 23.19
CA TRP A 110 -11.67 6.97 22.43
C TRP A 110 -10.80 8.21 22.70
N ASP A 111 -9.56 8.12 22.29
CA ASP A 111 -8.53 9.18 22.39
C ASP A 111 -8.92 10.53 21.77
N ASP A 112 -9.79 10.52 20.74
CA ASP A 112 -10.36 11.72 20.12
C ASP A 112 -11.65 12.22 20.80
N GLY A 113 -12.09 11.55 21.87
CA GLY A 113 -13.33 11.85 22.58
C GLY A 113 -14.58 11.19 22.01
N THR A 114 -14.48 10.36 20.95
CA THR A 114 -15.62 9.59 20.41
C THR A 114 -16.19 8.66 21.47
N LEU A 115 -17.53 8.71 21.69
CA LEU A 115 -18.25 7.92 22.69
C LEU A 115 -18.99 6.69 22.15
N LYS A 116 -18.51 6.11 21.05
CA LYS A 116 -19.09 4.92 20.42
C LYS A 116 -18.20 3.70 20.66
N SER A 117 -18.79 2.50 20.54
CA SER A 117 -18.02 1.25 20.58
C SER A 117 -17.13 1.03 19.34
N ALA A 118 -17.37 1.77 18.24
CA ALA A 118 -16.64 1.64 16.98
C ALA A 118 -16.17 2.99 16.46
N VAL A 119 -14.98 2.99 15.84
CA VAL A 119 -14.39 4.16 15.15
C VAL A 119 -13.83 3.74 13.80
N THR A 120 -13.80 4.71 12.87
CA THR A 120 -13.13 4.59 11.59
C THR A 120 -12.16 5.76 11.45
N ARG A 121 -10.92 5.49 11.05
CA ARG A 121 -9.83 6.47 10.95
C ARG A 121 -8.98 6.23 9.72
N VAL A 122 -8.25 7.25 9.27
CA VAL A 122 -7.19 7.13 8.28
C VAL A 122 -5.90 7.57 8.97
N PRO A 123 -5.14 6.63 9.56
CA PRO A 123 -3.87 6.96 10.20
C PRO A 123 -2.81 7.28 9.16
N ASP A 124 -1.84 8.10 9.55
CA ASP A 124 -0.63 8.38 8.78
C ASP A 124 0.52 7.44 9.21
N LEU A 125 1.66 7.54 8.53
CA LEU A 125 2.86 6.74 8.83
C LEU A 125 3.48 7.02 10.21
N LEU A 126 3.07 8.09 10.90
CA LEU A 126 3.54 8.45 12.24
C LEU A 126 2.63 7.92 13.34
N THR A 127 1.46 7.42 12.98
CA THR A 127 0.49 6.88 13.93
C THR A 127 0.93 5.49 14.38
N THR A 128 1.28 5.36 15.69
CA THR A 128 1.77 4.10 16.26
C THR A 128 0.74 3.40 17.14
N SER A 129 -0.21 4.13 17.70
CA SER A 129 -1.27 3.56 18.54
C SER A 129 -2.46 4.50 18.69
N TYR A 130 -3.59 3.91 19.04
CA TYR A 130 -4.78 4.55 19.60
C TYR A 130 -5.05 4.00 20.99
N TRP A 131 -5.99 4.59 21.73
CA TRP A 131 -6.50 4.01 22.96
C TRP A 131 -8.00 4.21 23.08
N VAL A 132 -8.62 3.33 23.87
CA VAL A 132 -10.03 3.38 24.25
C VAL A 132 -10.20 3.09 25.73
N GLU A 133 -11.04 3.85 26.40
CA GLU A 133 -11.51 3.59 27.77
C GLU A 133 -12.90 2.97 27.68
N GLY A 134 -13.08 1.83 28.33
CA GLY A 134 -14.38 1.19 28.57
C GLY A 134 -14.79 1.34 30.02
N THR A 135 -16.04 1.72 30.25
CA THR A 135 -16.58 1.93 31.61
C THR A 135 -17.80 1.04 31.84
N SER A 136 -17.81 0.34 33.00
CA SER A 136 -18.96 -0.43 33.50
C SER A 136 -19.11 -0.22 34.99
N ASN A 137 -20.32 0.15 35.44
CA ASN A 137 -20.64 0.40 36.87
C ASN A 137 -19.64 1.35 37.58
N GLY A 138 -19.14 2.36 36.84
CA GLY A 138 -18.16 3.33 37.33
C GLY A 138 -16.69 2.86 37.24
N CYS A 139 -16.42 1.61 36.90
CA CYS A 139 -15.07 1.07 36.77
C CYS A 139 -14.56 1.19 35.33
N VAL A 140 -13.32 1.65 35.18
CA VAL A 140 -12.71 1.96 33.91
C VAL A 140 -11.56 1.01 33.59
N THR A 141 -11.51 0.53 32.38
CA THR A 141 -10.33 -0.13 31.77
C THR A 141 -9.89 0.67 30.56
N LYS A 142 -8.58 0.91 30.45
CA LYS A 142 -7.95 1.53 29.28
C LYS A 142 -7.25 0.44 28.47
N LEU A 143 -7.54 0.39 27.18
CA LEU A 143 -6.91 -0.49 26.19
C LEU A 143 -6.09 0.35 25.23
N GLU A 144 -4.80 0.06 25.11
CA GLU A 144 -3.94 0.60 24.06
C GLU A 144 -3.95 -0.33 22.85
N ILE A 145 -4.04 0.25 21.68
CA ILE A 145 -4.22 -0.45 20.41
C ILE A 145 -3.07 -0.06 19.49
N PRO A 146 -2.04 -0.90 19.34
CA PRO A 146 -0.97 -0.63 18.40
C PRO A 146 -1.49 -0.66 16.97
N VAL A 147 -0.99 0.24 16.12
CA VAL A 147 -1.33 0.33 14.71
C VAL A 147 -0.05 0.28 13.89
N ASP A 148 -0.05 -0.53 12.84
CA ASP A 148 1.06 -0.70 11.92
C ASP A 148 0.64 -0.18 10.53
N VAL A 149 1.10 1.03 10.19
CA VAL A 149 0.81 1.67 8.90
C VAL A 149 1.99 1.46 7.97
N ASN A 150 1.78 0.67 6.92
CA ASN A 150 2.81 0.33 5.95
C ASN A 150 2.79 1.31 4.77
N PRO A 151 3.94 1.83 4.33
CA PRO A 151 3.99 2.72 3.19
C PRO A 151 3.63 1.98 1.89
N ASN A 152 2.99 2.70 0.97
CA ASN A 152 2.78 2.21 -0.38
C ASN A 152 4.12 2.17 -1.13
N PRO A 153 4.40 1.14 -1.93
CA PRO A 153 5.64 1.05 -2.67
C PRO A 153 5.69 2.13 -3.77
N THR A 154 6.86 2.76 -3.91
CA THR A 154 7.13 3.66 -5.03
C THR A 154 7.55 2.84 -6.24
N VAL A 155 6.58 2.52 -7.10
CA VAL A 155 6.78 1.75 -8.32
C VAL A 155 7.26 2.67 -9.44
N SER A 156 8.16 2.19 -10.29
CA SER A 156 8.65 2.90 -11.48
C SER A 156 8.89 1.94 -12.62
N ILE A 157 8.50 2.37 -13.85
CA ILE A 157 8.78 1.64 -15.09
C ILE A 157 9.99 2.27 -15.77
N GLN A 158 10.94 1.44 -16.18
CA GLN A 158 12.13 1.83 -16.94
C GLN A 158 12.15 1.12 -18.30
N GLY A 159 12.59 1.82 -19.32
CA GLY A 159 12.71 1.25 -20.66
C GLY A 159 13.03 2.30 -21.72
N LYS A 160 13.09 1.87 -22.98
CA LYS A 160 13.26 2.77 -24.11
C LYS A 160 11.92 3.41 -24.46
N GLN A 161 11.88 4.74 -24.51
CA GLN A 161 10.64 5.48 -24.75
C GLN A 161 10.28 5.53 -26.25
N ASP A 162 11.28 5.63 -27.13
CA ASP A 162 11.09 5.77 -28.57
C ASP A 162 11.66 4.56 -29.29
N ILE A 163 10.83 3.88 -30.08
CA ILE A 163 11.19 2.70 -30.89
C ILE A 163 10.61 2.83 -32.29
N CYS A 164 11.09 2.01 -33.23
CA CYS A 164 10.52 1.95 -34.56
C CYS A 164 9.40 0.90 -34.65
N GLU A 165 8.48 1.12 -35.61
CA GLU A 165 7.39 0.18 -35.95
C GLU A 165 7.92 -1.24 -36.14
N GLY A 166 7.30 -2.22 -35.45
CA GLY A 166 7.70 -3.63 -35.47
C GLY A 166 8.94 -3.97 -34.64
N ASP A 167 9.56 -3.00 -33.97
CA ASP A 167 10.68 -3.28 -33.04
C ASP A 167 10.18 -3.75 -31.68
N SER A 168 11.03 -4.46 -30.93
CA SER A 168 10.76 -4.89 -29.57
C SER A 168 11.23 -3.85 -28.56
N VAL A 169 10.44 -3.67 -27.49
CA VAL A 169 10.81 -2.90 -26.29
C VAL A 169 10.85 -3.81 -25.07
N SER A 170 11.87 -3.64 -24.24
CA SER A 170 11.97 -4.24 -22.90
C SER A 170 11.62 -3.18 -21.87
N LEU A 171 10.63 -3.47 -21.01
CA LEU A 171 10.22 -2.63 -19.90
C LEU A 171 10.49 -3.36 -18.58
N PHE A 172 10.99 -2.61 -17.60
CA PHE A 172 11.36 -3.11 -16.28
C PHE A 172 10.58 -2.35 -15.22
N ALA A 173 9.86 -3.06 -14.36
CA ALA A 173 9.23 -2.52 -13.17
C ALA A 173 10.15 -2.71 -11.96
N ILE A 174 10.32 -1.65 -11.17
CA ILE A 174 11.12 -1.64 -9.95
C ILE A 174 10.35 -0.98 -8.80
N GLY A 175 10.77 -1.21 -7.55
CA GLY A 175 10.26 -0.53 -6.35
C GLY A 175 9.20 -1.32 -5.55
N ALA A 176 8.89 -2.58 -5.93
CA ALA A 176 7.98 -3.45 -5.19
C ALA A 176 8.49 -4.89 -5.11
N ALA A 177 7.84 -5.74 -4.34
CA ALA A 177 8.17 -7.15 -4.21
C ALA A 177 7.60 -8.01 -5.35
N THR A 178 6.39 -7.69 -5.81
CA THR A 178 5.73 -8.36 -6.93
C THR A 178 5.06 -7.34 -7.84
N TYR A 179 4.79 -7.73 -9.09
CA TYR A 179 4.23 -6.86 -10.11
C TYR A 179 3.06 -7.53 -10.84
N GLU A 180 2.16 -6.68 -11.32
CA GLU A 180 1.07 -7.06 -12.22
C GLU A 180 0.93 -5.97 -13.29
N TRP A 181 1.23 -6.31 -14.55
CA TRP A 181 1.11 -5.42 -15.69
C TRP A 181 -0.35 -5.37 -16.19
N GLY A 182 -0.75 -4.23 -16.73
CA GLY A 182 -2.07 -4.08 -17.33
C GLY A 182 -2.31 -5.02 -18.53
N THR A 183 -1.26 -5.64 -19.05
CA THR A 183 -1.26 -6.66 -20.10
C THR A 183 -1.33 -8.09 -19.56
N GLY A 184 -1.35 -8.26 -18.23
CA GLY A 184 -1.57 -9.53 -17.52
C GLY A 184 -0.32 -10.29 -17.10
N GLU A 185 0.89 -9.81 -17.43
CA GLU A 185 2.14 -10.41 -16.96
C GLU A 185 2.42 -10.05 -15.51
N THR A 186 3.16 -10.93 -14.81
CA THR A 186 3.52 -10.76 -13.38
C THR A 186 5.03 -10.67 -13.15
N GLU A 187 5.83 -10.79 -14.19
CA GLU A 187 7.28 -10.67 -14.12
C GLU A 187 7.69 -9.20 -13.93
N SER A 188 8.86 -8.95 -13.35
CA SER A 188 9.43 -7.61 -13.24
C SER A 188 9.85 -7.02 -14.59
N GLN A 189 10.02 -7.85 -15.60
CA GLN A 189 10.36 -7.47 -16.97
C GLN A 189 9.38 -8.03 -17.98
N ILE A 190 8.97 -7.19 -18.92
CA ILE A 190 8.19 -7.60 -20.11
C ILE A 190 8.89 -7.19 -21.39
N ASN A 191 8.66 -7.98 -22.45
CA ASN A 191 9.14 -7.68 -23.81
C ASN A 191 7.94 -7.64 -24.74
N LYS A 192 7.82 -6.57 -25.53
CA LYS A 192 6.70 -6.35 -26.45
C LYS A 192 7.20 -5.89 -27.81
N VAL A 193 6.62 -6.42 -28.87
CA VAL A 193 6.77 -5.89 -30.24
C VAL A 193 5.60 -4.96 -30.50
N LEU A 194 5.88 -3.72 -30.94
CA LEU A 194 4.86 -2.69 -31.09
C LEU A 194 4.80 -2.17 -32.52
N GLU A 195 3.58 -2.14 -33.07
CA GLU A 195 3.26 -1.53 -34.37
C GLU A 195 2.80 -0.06 -34.21
N ARG A 196 2.44 0.36 -33.00
CA ARG A 196 1.97 1.70 -32.66
C ARG A 196 2.24 2.04 -31.22
N GLY A 197 2.31 3.32 -30.91
CA GLY A 197 2.51 3.83 -29.54
C GLY A 197 1.49 3.27 -28.56
N GLN A 198 1.96 2.92 -27.36
CA GLN A 198 1.16 2.30 -26.30
C GLN A 198 1.58 2.81 -24.93
N THR A 199 0.60 2.96 -24.04
CA THR A 199 0.84 3.20 -22.61
C THR A 199 0.78 1.86 -21.87
N PHE A 200 1.80 1.59 -21.08
CA PHE A 200 1.89 0.46 -20.18
C PHE A 200 1.60 0.91 -18.75
N TYR A 201 0.87 0.08 -18.03
CA TYR A 201 0.54 0.28 -16.61
C TYR A 201 1.09 -0.89 -15.82
N VAL A 202 1.59 -0.63 -14.62
CA VAL A 202 2.01 -1.67 -13.69
C VAL A 202 1.51 -1.35 -12.28
N THR A 203 1.03 -2.37 -11.59
CA THR A 203 0.77 -2.35 -10.15
C THR A 203 1.86 -3.16 -9.46
N GLY A 204 2.59 -2.53 -8.56
CA GLY A 204 3.54 -3.22 -7.70
C GLY A 204 2.95 -3.43 -6.31
N THR A 205 3.23 -4.57 -5.71
CA THR A 205 2.80 -4.91 -4.35
C THR A 205 4.02 -5.12 -3.47
N SER A 206 4.06 -4.47 -2.30
CA SER A 206 5.12 -4.63 -1.31
C SER A 206 4.98 -5.97 -0.54
N GLU A 207 5.98 -6.35 0.26
CA GLU A 207 5.90 -7.52 1.16
C GLU A 207 4.76 -7.41 2.19
N ALA A 208 4.41 -6.19 2.59
CA ALA A 208 3.27 -5.91 3.47
C ALA A 208 1.90 -5.99 2.77
N GLY A 209 1.86 -6.19 1.45
CA GLY A 209 0.64 -6.25 0.65
C GLY A 209 0.13 -4.90 0.15
N CYS A 210 0.86 -3.79 0.41
CA CYS A 210 0.49 -2.46 -0.04
C CYS A 210 0.80 -2.27 -1.52
N LYS A 211 -0.05 -1.50 -2.23
CA LYS A 211 0.02 -1.34 -3.68
C LYS A 211 0.46 0.06 -4.09
N GLY A 212 1.31 0.11 -5.11
CA GLY A 212 1.69 1.32 -5.83
C GLY A 212 1.55 1.10 -7.33
N ASN A 213 1.39 2.17 -8.10
CA ASN A 213 1.16 2.10 -9.53
C ASN A 213 2.09 3.04 -10.27
N ASP A 214 2.43 2.68 -11.51
CA ASP A 214 3.09 3.57 -12.45
C ASP A 214 2.57 3.32 -13.87
N SER A 215 2.81 4.29 -14.76
CA SER A 215 2.49 4.19 -16.19
C SER A 215 3.61 4.74 -17.04
N TYR A 216 3.86 4.10 -18.16
CA TYR A 216 4.93 4.44 -19.09
C TYR A 216 4.44 4.47 -20.52
N VAL A 217 4.75 5.56 -21.23
CA VAL A 217 4.39 5.71 -22.65
C VAL A 217 5.56 5.29 -23.51
N VAL A 218 5.32 4.37 -24.45
CA VAL A 218 6.25 4.03 -25.51
C VAL A 218 5.73 4.61 -26.81
N ASN A 219 6.53 5.46 -27.42
CA ASN A 219 6.26 6.05 -28.73
C ASN A 219 6.79 5.13 -29.84
N VAL A 220 6.00 4.92 -30.87
CA VAL A 220 6.41 4.12 -32.04
C VAL A 220 6.47 5.03 -33.24
N HIS A 221 7.66 5.10 -33.87
CA HIS A 221 7.92 5.89 -35.06
C HIS A 221 7.83 5.00 -36.31
N PRO A 222 7.15 5.46 -37.36
CA PRO A 222 7.01 4.67 -38.56
C PRO A 222 8.35 4.47 -39.25
N LYS A 223 8.53 3.32 -39.92
CA LYS A 223 9.67 3.07 -40.79
C LYS A 223 9.44 3.74 -42.15
N PRO A 224 10.49 4.28 -42.81
CA PRO A 224 10.37 4.86 -44.15
C PRO A 224 9.76 3.87 -45.14
N LYS A 225 8.72 4.28 -45.87
CA LYS A 225 8.13 3.52 -46.96
C LYS A 225 8.56 4.16 -48.28
N PHE A 226 9.21 3.41 -49.13
CA PHE A 226 9.73 3.90 -50.42
C PHE A 226 9.84 2.78 -51.44
N GLN A 227 10.07 3.14 -52.68
CA GLN A 227 10.28 2.22 -53.79
C GLN A 227 11.55 2.60 -54.53
N ILE A 228 12.14 1.63 -55.27
CA ILE A 228 13.23 1.88 -56.17
C ILE A 228 12.64 1.99 -57.57
N ASP A 229 12.69 3.20 -58.13
CA ASP A 229 12.38 3.43 -59.56
C ASP A 229 13.61 3.14 -60.39
N ALA A 230 13.54 2.06 -61.16
CA ALA A 230 14.59 1.61 -62.05
C ALA A 230 14.03 0.60 -63.09
N PRO A 231 14.63 0.47 -64.29
CA PRO A 231 14.27 -0.57 -65.27
C PRO A 231 14.61 -1.96 -64.66
N SER A 232 13.81 -2.98 -65.02
CA SER A 232 14.09 -4.38 -64.68
C SER A 232 15.11 -5.07 -65.56
N THR A 233 15.34 -4.52 -66.80
CA THR A 233 16.26 -5.08 -67.78
C THR A 233 16.93 -3.96 -68.58
N ILE A 234 18.24 -4.11 -68.86
CA ILE A 234 19.02 -3.22 -69.71
C ILE A 234 20.02 -4.03 -70.53
N CYS A 235 20.61 -3.41 -71.59
CA CYS A 235 21.71 -4.06 -72.28
C CYS A 235 22.99 -4.05 -71.43
N GLU A 236 23.84 -5.07 -71.63
CA GLU A 236 25.18 -5.14 -71.03
C GLU A 236 25.94 -3.83 -71.19
N ASN A 237 26.74 -3.41 -70.18
CA ASN A 237 27.56 -2.22 -70.21
C ASN A 237 26.81 -0.91 -70.50
N SER A 238 25.51 -0.89 -70.21
CA SER A 238 24.72 0.32 -70.32
C SER A 238 24.68 1.09 -69.01
N GLU A 239 24.51 2.40 -69.15
CA GLU A 239 24.29 3.27 -67.95
C GLU A 239 22.85 3.13 -67.49
N VAL A 240 22.67 3.04 -66.19
CA VAL A 240 21.36 3.01 -65.51
C VAL A 240 21.30 3.96 -64.28
N THR A 241 20.17 4.60 -64.18
CA THR A 241 19.86 5.44 -62.99
C THR A 241 18.78 4.76 -62.17
N LEU A 242 19.06 4.59 -60.88
CA LEU A 242 18.09 4.11 -59.89
C LEU A 242 17.76 5.27 -58.97
N LYS A 243 16.49 5.41 -58.58
CA LYS A 243 16.02 6.43 -57.64
C LYS A 243 15.21 5.78 -56.52
N ALA A 244 15.44 6.19 -55.30
CA ALA A 244 14.59 5.88 -54.16
C ALA A 244 13.51 6.97 -54.02
N GLU A 245 12.24 6.59 -54.23
CA GLU A 245 11.11 7.53 -54.32
C GLU A 245 9.98 7.14 -53.39
N GLY A 246 9.10 8.12 -53.03
CA GLY A 246 7.89 7.89 -52.24
C GLY A 246 8.07 8.01 -50.72
N VAL A 247 9.19 8.58 -50.27
CA VAL A 247 9.44 8.80 -48.84
C VAL A 247 8.66 10.01 -48.34
N GLU A 248 7.98 9.83 -47.21
CA GLU A 248 7.20 10.90 -46.55
C GLU A 248 8.02 11.73 -45.56
N PHE A 249 9.26 11.32 -45.23
CA PHE A 249 10.13 11.93 -44.25
C PHE A 249 11.51 12.27 -44.82
N ASP A 250 12.25 13.10 -44.08
CA ASP A 250 13.66 13.34 -44.40
C ASP A 250 14.50 12.11 -44.06
N CYS A 251 15.06 11.49 -45.08
CA CYS A 251 15.85 10.27 -44.98
C CYS A 251 17.25 10.42 -45.60
N VAL A 252 18.19 9.70 -45.01
CA VAL A 252 19.49 9.39 -45.61
C VAL A 252 19.39 8.03 -46.32
N PHE A 253 19.77 7.99 -47.58
CA PHE A 253 19.79 6.76 -48.39
C PHE A 253 21.21 6.25 -48.52
N GLN A 254 21.43 4.99 -48.25
CA GLN A 254 22.72 4.32 -48.40
C GLN A 254 22.56 3.06 -49.24
N TRP A 255 23.23 3.03 -50.40
CA TRP A 255 23.23 1.89 -51.35
C TRP A 255 24.30 0.87 -50.94
N ASN A 256 24.08 -0.40 -51.32
CA ASN A 256 25.00 -1.52 -51.03
C ASN A 256 26.39 -1.38 -51.67
N ASN A 257 26.58 -0.50 -52.64
CA ASN A 257 27.87 -0.14 -53.22
C ASN A 257 28.61 0.98 -52.47
N GLY A 258 28.05 1.46 -51.34
CA GLY A 258 28.64 2.51 -50.51
C GLY A 258 28.23 3.92 -50.88
N PHE A 259 27.44 4.12 -51.94
CA PHE A 259 26.96 5.45 -52.32
C PHE A 259 25.89 5.95 -51.34
N VAL A 260 25.93 7.26 -51.03
CA VAL A 260 24.95 7.93 -50.17
C VAL A 260 24.21 8.98 -50.98
N GLY A 261 22.89 8.85 -51.08
CA GLY A 261 22.02 9.74 -51.82
C GLY A 261 20.77 9.01 -52.32
N TYR A 262 19.71 9.77 -52.66
CA TYR A 262 18.44 9.21 -53.11
C TYR A 262 18.49 8.65 -54.53
N GLN A 263 19.52 9.00 -55.32
CA GLN A 263 19.69 8.59 -56.71
C GLN A 263 21.13 8.14 -56.96
N ILE A 264 21.31 7.03 -57.66
CA ILE A 264 22.59 6.54 -58.13
C ILE A 264 22.55 6.32 -59.65
N THR A 265 23.63 6.72 -60.37
CA THR A 265 23.83 6.40 -61.78
C THR A 265 25.11 5.56 -61.92
N THR A 266 25.02 4.42 -62.60
CA THR A 266 26.13 3.46 -62.69
C THR A 266 26.04 2.64 -64.02
N PHE A 267 27.16 2.05 -64.39
CA PHE A 267 27.20 1.08 -65.48
C PHE A 267 27.14 -0.35 -64.94
N ILE A 268 26.37 -1.22 -65.55
CA ILE A 268 26.33 -2.64 -65.14
C ILE A 268 26.65 -3.56 -66.33
N SER A 269 27.52 -4.54 -66.09
CA SER A 269 27.92 -5.54 -67.07
C SER A 269 27.15 -6.85 -66.96
N ASP A 270 26.72 -7.16 -65.76
CA ASP A 270 26.04 -8.40 -65.39
C ASP A 270 24.78 -8.13 -64.60
N THR A 271 23.84 -9.09 -64.54
CA THR A 271 22.65 -9.02 -63.66
C THR A 271 23.05 -8.66 -62.27
N THR A 272 22.58 -7.50 -61.79
CA THR A 272 23.01 -6.92 -60.50
C THR A 272 21.80 -6.62 -59.62
N GLN A 273 21.90 -7.00 -58.34
CA GLN A 273 20.96 -6.62 -57.30
C GLN A 273 21.46 -5.37 -56.55
N PHE A 274 20.66 -4.34 -56.60
CA PHE A 274 20.86 -3.14 -55.80
C PHE A 274 20.00 -3.21 -54.55
N GLU A 275 20.57 -2.84 -53.42
CA GLU A 275 19.88 -2.69 -52.14
C GLU A 275 20.13 -1.28 -51.61
N VAL A 276 19.09 -0.64 -51.07
CA VAL A 276 19.18 0.67 -50.50
C VAL A 276 18.49 0.68 -49.13
N ILE A 277 19.17 1.24 -48.13
CA ILE A 277 18.66 1.49 -46.81
C ILE A 277 18.24 2.94 -46.73
N ALA A 278 16.96 3.20 -46.45
CA ALA A 278 16.49 4.53 -46.09
C ALA A 278 16.45 4.62 -44.58
N LYS A 279 17.15 5.60 -43.98
CA LYS A 279 17.18 5.87 -42.56
C LYS A 279 16.62 7.25 -42.29
N GLU A 280 15.53 7.32 -41.55
CA GLU A 280 14.90 8.56 -41.09
C GLU A 280 15.86 9.29 -40.13
N ILE A 281 15.92 10.65 -40.20
CA ILE A 281 16.95 11.45 -39.54
C ILE A 281 16.65 11.66 -38.04
N SER A 282 15.38 11.85 -37.66
CA SER A 282 14.99 12.27 -36.31
C SER A 282 15.13 11.15 -35.27
N PHE A 283 14.62 9.96 -35.57
CA PHE A 283 14.58 8.80 -34.65
C PHE A 283 15.45 7.63 -35.14
N GLY A 284 15.92 7.68 -36.39
CA GLY A 284 16.83 6.70 -36.97
C GLY A 284 16.15 5.42 -37.43
N CYS A 285 14.83 5.43 -37.55
CA CYS A 285 14.09 4.29 -38.12
C CYS A 285 14.47 4.02 -39.57
N SER A 286 14.67 2.76 -39.91
CA SER A 286 15.15 2.39 -41.24
C SER A 286 14.35 1.26 -41.85
N SER A 287 14.31 1.28 -43.19
CA SER A 287 13.81 0.18 -44.00
C SER A 287 14.75 -0.09 -45.17
N VAL A 288 14.63 -1.27 -45.75
CA VAL A 288 15.47 -1.75 -46.86
C VAL A 288 14.59 -2.11 -48.01
N GLN A 289 15.00 -1.69 -49.22
CA GLN A 289 14.41 -2.14 -50.46
C GLN A 289 15.50 -2.68 -51.39
N SER A 290 15.15 -3.66 -52.18
CA SER A 290 16.04 -4.23 -53.19
C SER A 290 15.39 -4.25 -54.57
N HIS A 291 16.20 -4.05 -55.62
CA HIS A 291 15.79 -4.13 -57.01
C HIS A 291 16.87 -4.85 -57.82
N THR A 292 16.46 -5.82 -58.65
CA THR A 292 17.38 -6.56 -59.52
C THR A 292 17.21 -6.09 -60.96
N ILE A 293 18.33 -5.72 -61.58
CA ILE A 293 18.37 -5.36 -62.97
C ILE A 293 19.05 -6.50 -63.71
N ALA A 294 18.33 -7.14 -64.64
CA ALA A 294 18.88 -8.18 -65.53
C ALA A 294 19.56 -7.54 -66.76
N THR A 295 20.72 -8.06 -67.13
CA THR A 295 21.41 -7.62 -68.35
C THR A 295 21.06 -8.52 -69.52
N ILE A 296 20.89 -7.91 -70.72
CA ILE A 296 20.68 -8.58 -72.00
C ILE A 296 21.96 -8.40 -72.80
N PRO A 297 22.58 -9.50 -73.29
CA PRO A 297 23.80 -9.40 -74.11
C PRO A 297 23.55 -8.68 -75.44
N PHE A 298 24.55 -7.95 -75.93
CA PHE A 298 24.46 -7.34 -77.23
C PHE A 298 24.32 -8.40 -78.30
N PRO A 299 23.45 -8.17 -79.35
CA PRO A 299 23.31 -9.08 -80.42
C PRO A 299 24.63 -9.19 -81.21
N GLN A 300 25.11 -10.40 -81.34
CA GLN A 300 26.30 -10.65 -82.21
C GLN A 300 25.93 -10.51 -83.67
N LEU A 301 26.43 -9.44 -84.31
CA LEU A 301 26.24 -9.22 -85.75
C LEU A 301 27.29 -10.02 -86.49
N THR A 302 26.89 -11.06 -87.23
CA THR A 302 27.73 -11.78 -88.15
C THR A 302 27.54 -11.22 -89.59
N TYR A 303 28.62 -10.61 -90.13
CA TYR A 303 28.59 -10.13 -91.54
C TYR A 303 28.96 -11.30 -92.45
N GLN A 304 28.01 -11.73 -93.30
CA GLN A 304 28.25 -12.63 -94.37
C GLN A 304 28.44 -11.79 -95.70
N GLY A 305 29.65 -11.28 -95.89
CA GLY A 305 30.01 -10.61 -97.12
C GLY A 305 30.42 -11.61 -98.16
N LYS A 306 29.83 -11.56 -99.40
CA LYS A 306 30.39 -12.26 -100.56
C LYS A 306 31.68 -11.57 -100.93
N THR A 307 32.80 -12.26 -100.79
CA THR A 307 34.06 -11.88 -101.47
C THR A 307 33.86 -12.04 -102.96
N LYS A 308 34.06 -10.96 -103.72
CA LYS A 308 34.17 -10.98 -105.16
C LYS A 308 35.55 -11.43 -105.54
#